data_055d173e0d498388a92d41619ca9dcbf
#
_entry.id   055d173e0d498388a92d41619ca9dcbf
#
_cell.length_a   1.000
_cell.length_b   1.000
_cell.length_c   1.000
_cell.angle_alpha   90.00
_cell.angle_beta   90.00
_cell.angle_gamma   90.00
#
_symmetry.space_group_name_H-M   'P 1'
#
loop_
_entity.id
_entity.type
_entity.pdbx_description
1 polymer ?
#
loop_
_entity_poly.entity_id
_entity_poly.type
_entity_poly.pdbx_seq_one_letter_code
_entity_poly.pdbx_strand_id
1 'polypeptide(L)'
;MKRMPAALAALLLLPAIALAQTASAPLEGRLKKIKDSQSIAVAYRTDAAPFSFEDNKQAVGYTVDLCRRVVGALEQQLGVKELKIRWVPVTVQNRFDTIAKGQADLECGASTVTLGRMKEVDFSSFTFVDGTGILVKASLSAKGIGDLGGKKIGVIAGTSNERALNEALKSRVINATVVPVKTRDDGLAQLESGAIDAFASDRVLLIGLAAKAADQKSLALLTDALSFEPYAIALPRGDWQMRLAVNTALANIYRSSAIGEIYGRWFGAFGRPGPVIEMTYLFGAFSE
;
A
#
# COMPACT_ATOMS: atom_id res chain seq x y z
N MET A 1 -17.40 -87.19 -31.45
CA MET A 1 -17.63 -85.82 -31.87
C MET A 1 -17.61 -84.95 -30.60
N LYS A 2 -16.47 -84.26 -30.31
CA LYS A 2 -16.27 -83.38 -29.15
C LYS A 2 -16.38 -81.96 -29.65
N ARG A 3 -17.36 -81.20 -29.14
CA ARG A 3 -17.52 -79.76 -29.42
C ARG A 3 -16.63 -78.98 -28.45
N MET A 4 -15.72 -78.14 -28.96
CA MET A 4 -14.95 -77.13 -28.20
C MET A 4 -15.80 -75.88 -28.02
N PRO A 5 -15.80 -75.25 -26.84
CA PRO A 5 -16.41 -73.97 -26.67
C PRO A 5 -15.46 -72.81 -27.11
N ALA A 6 -15.99 -71.86 -27.87
CA ALA A 6 -15.30 -70.69 -28.29
C ALA A 6 -15.27 -69.70 -27.10
N ALA A 7 -14.09 -69.31 -26.65
CA ALA A 7 -13.91 -68.26 -25.66
C ALA A 7 -13.98 -66.88 -26.33
N LEU A 8 -14.97 -66.05 -25.95
CA LEU A 8 -15.16 -64.67 -26.38
C LEU A 8 -14.26 -63.82 -25.54
N ALA A 9 -13.17 -63.25 -26.07
CA ALA A 9 -12.32 -62.27 -25.39
C ALA A 9 -12.97 -60.90 -25.52
N ALA A 10 -13.55 -60.39 -24.44
CA ALA A 10 -14.05 -59.01 -24.36
C ALA A 10 -12.87 -58.06 -24.15
N LEU A 11 -12.55 -57.27 -25.16
CA LEU A 11 -11.55 -56.21 -25.11
C LEU A 11 -12.16 -55.00 -24.37
N LEU A 12 -11.79 -54.76 -23.12
CA LEU A 12 -12.15 -53.57 -22.36
C LEU A 12 -11.36 -52.37 -22.86
N LEU A 13 -11.96 -51.56 -23.72
CA LEU A 13 -11.48 -50.21 -24.08
C LEU A 13 -11.69 -49.25 -22.88
N LEU A 14 -10.65 -49.05 -22.08
CA LEU A 14 -10.62 -47.98 -21.09
C LEU A 14 -10.46 -46.65 -21.82
N PRO A 15 -11.37 -45.65 -21.59
CA PRO A 15 -11.17 -44.31 -22.14
C PRO A 15 -9.95 -43.69 -21.45
N ALA A 16 -8.92 -43.36 -22.21
CA ALA A 16 -7.81 -42.51 -21.75
C ALA A 16 -8.40 -41.08 -21.46
N ILE A 17 -8.64 -40.78 -20.20
CA ILE A 17 -8.94 -39.40 -19.76
C ILE A 17 -7.64 -38.63 -19.97
N ALA A 18 -7.54 -37.94 -21.09
CA ALA A 18 -6.52 -36.94 -21.32
C ALA A 18 -6.74 -35.82 -20.28
N LEU A 19 -5.95 -35.80 -19.21
CA LEU A 19 -5.79 -34.64 -18.35
C LEU A 19 -5.25 -33.53 -19.25
N ALA A 20 -6.16 -32.69 -19.76
CA ALA A 20 -5.79 -31.42 -20.40
C ALA A 20 -5.07 -30.59 -19.35
N GLN A 21 -3.73 -30.63 -19.34
CA GLN A 21 -2.93 -29.61 -18.67
C GLN A 21 -3.35 -28.30 -19.30
N THR A 22 -4.09 -27.47 -18.54
CA THR A 22 -4.35 -26.09 -18.91
C THR A 22 -2.98 -25.42 -18.99
N ALA A 23 -2.45 -25.28 -20.19
CA ALA A 23 -1.24 -24.51 -20.42
C ALA A 23 -1.50 -23.11 -19.87
N SER A 24 -0.72 -22.68 -18.87
CA SER A 24 -0.82 -21.33 -18.34
C SER A 24 -0.63 -20.34 -19.50
N ALA A 25 -1.47 -19.33 -19.56
CA ALA A 25 -1.35 -18.29 -20.58
C ALA A 25 0.09 -17.74 -20.63
N PRO A 26 0.62 -17.45 -21.83
CA PRO A 26 1.97 -16.91 -21.96
C PRO A 26 2.12 -15.64 -21.12
N LEU A 27 3.29 -15.46 -20.52
CA LEU A 27 3.58 -14.24 -19.76
C LEU A 27 3.66 -13.05 -20.71
N GLU A 28 3.00 -11.97 -20.31
CA GLU A 28 2.97 -10.70 -21.03
C GLU A 28 3.32 -9.54 -20.08
N GLY A 29 3.34 -8.32 -20.59
CA GLY A 29 3.48 -7.10 -19.80
C GLY A 29 4.71 -7.08 -18.91
N ARG A 30 4.50 -6.68 -17.66
CA ARG A 30 5.59 -6.53 -16.68
C ARG A 30 6.17 -7.85 -16.20
N LEU A 31 5.35 -8.87 -16.02
CA LEU A 31 5.85 -10.18 -15.59
C LEU A 31 6.83 -10.76 -16.60
N LYS A 32 6.54 -10.64 -17.90
CA LYS A 32 7.48 -11.08 -18.94
C LYS A 32 8.79 -10.30 -18.87
N LYS A 33 8.73 -8.96 -18.80
CA LYS A 33 9.90 -8.08 -18.67
C LYS A 33 10.73 -8.44 -17.44
N ILE A 34 10.10 -8.63 -16.27
CA ILE A 34 10.76 -8.97 -15.01
C ILE A 34 11.47 -10.33 -15.13
N LYS A 35 10.78 -11.33 -15.70
CA LYS A 35 11.37 -12.65 -15.93
C LYS A 35 12.58 -12.59 -16.84
N ASP A 36 12.46 -11.92 -17.98
CA ASP A 36 13.52 -11.82 -18.99
C ASP A 36 14.76 -11.05 -18.48
N SER A 37 14.53 -9.98 -17.70
CA SER A 37 15.60 -9.15 -17.14
C SER A 37 16.13 -9.64 -15.79
N GLN A 38 15.46 -10.57 -15.13
CA GLN A 38 15.72 -11.02 -13.76
C GLN A 38 15.83 -9.83 -12.76
N SER A 39 15.05 -8.80 -13.00
CA SER A 39 15.10 -7.56 -12.24
C SER A 39 13.71 -6.93 -12.13
N ILE A 40 13.40 -6.38 -10.96
CA ILE A 40 12.16 -5.65 -10.69
C ILE A 40 12.49 -4.27 -10.13
N ALA A 41 11.81 -3.25 -10.64
CA ALA A 41 11.95 -1.88 -10.15
C ALA A 41 10.82 -1.57 -9.16
N VAL A 42 11.18 -1.24 -7.92
CA VAL A 42 10.24 -0.98 -6.83
C VAL A 42 10.37 0.47 -6.39
N ALA A 43 9.34 1.26 -6.64
CA ALA A 43 9.27 2.63 -6.16
C ALA A 43 8.94 2.65 -4.66
N TYR A 44 9.61 3.51 -3.90
CA TYR A 44 9.39 3.70 -2.48
C TYR A 44 9.38 5.19 -2.11
N ARG A 45 8.65 5.55 -1.06
CA ARG A 45 8.65 6.90 -0.49
C ARG A 45 9.84 7.06 0.45
N THR A 46 10.44 8.24 0.45
CA THR A 46 11.56 8.54 1.35
C THR A 46 11.10 9.17 2.67
N ASP A 47 9.82 9.57 2.77
CA ASP A 47 9.27 10.43 3.84
C ASP A 47 7.97 9.91 4.49
N ALA A 48 7.59 8.66 4.27
CA ALA A 48 6.30 8.11 4.73
C ALA A 48 6.47 7.03 5.82
N ALA A 49 7.29 7.31 6.84
CA ALA A 49 7.43 6.41 8.00
C ALA A 49 6.08 6.29 8.75
N PRO A 50 5.70 5.10 9.23
CA PRO A 50 6.46 3.84 9.22
C PRO A 50 6.21 2.94 7.98
N PHE A 51 5.47 3.39 6.96
CA PHE A 51 5.10 2.57 5.79
C PHE A 51 6.22 2.42 4.77
N SER A 52 6.85 3.51 4.39
CA SER A 52 7.89 3.56 3.36
C SER A 52 8.76 4.79 3.57
N PHE A 53 10.02 4.61 3.88
CA PHE A 53 10.94 5.71 4.11
C PHE A 53 12.38 5.29 3.85
N GLU A 54 13.28 6.25 3.84
CA GLU A 54 14.71 5.99 3.72
C GLU A 54 15.37 5.98 5.10
N ASP A 55 16.08 4.90 5.42
CA ASP A 55 16.96 4.79 6.57
C ASP A 55 18.33 4.29 6.13
N ASN A 56 19.39 5.03 6.47
CA ASN A 56 20.76 4.71 6.07
C ASN A 56 20.89 4.38 4.55
N LYS A 57 20.24 5.16 3.71
CA LYS A 57 20.17 4.99 2.24
C LYS A 57 19.48 3.68 1.80
N GLN A 58 18.70 3.07 2.65
CA GLN A 58 17.93 1.87 2.35
C GLN A 58 16.43 2.16 2.40
N ALA A 59 15.70 1.57 1.47
CA ALA A 59 14.23 1.57 1.53
C ALA A 59 13.78 0.64 2.65
N VAL A 60 13.03 1.17 3.63
CA VAL A 60 12.50 0.44 4.78
C VAL A 60 11.04 0.82 5.05
N GLY A 61 10.34 0.02 5.81
CA GLY A 61 8.97 0.29 6.24
C GLY A 61 8.02 -0.88 6.03
N TYR A 62 6.83 -0.75 6.58
CA TYR A 62 5.79 -1.78 6.53
C TYR A 62 5.46 -2.22 5.09
N THR A 63 5.16 -1.28 4.20
CA THR A 63 4.82 -1.59 2.81
C THR A 63 6.04 -2.06 2.03
N VAL A 64 7.22 -1.57 2.37
CA VAL A 64 8.49 -2.04 1.78
C VAL A 64 8.74 -3.51 2.14
N ASP A 65 8.50 -3.91 3.40
CA ASP A 65 8.62 -5.31 3.82
C ASP A 65 7.57 -6.20 3.15
N LEU A 66 6.32 -5.74 2.99
CA LEU A 66 5.31 -6.44 2.18
C LEU A 66 5.80 -6.64 0.73
N CYS A 67 6.32 -5.60 0.11
CA CYS A 67 6.82 -5.69 -1.26
C CYS A 67 8.03 -6.61 -1.41
N ARG A 68 8.92 -6.68 -0.42
CA ARG A 68 10.00 -7.68 -0.41
C ARG A 68 9.45 -9.11 -0.42
N ARG A 69 8.39 -9.38 0.37
CA ARG A 69 7.71 -10.68 0.37
C ARG A 69 6.99 -10.95 -0.95
N VAL A 70 6.35 -9.92 -1.54
CA VAL A 70 5.74 -10.02 -2.87
C VAL A 70 6.79 -10.38 -3.92
N VAL A 71 7.96 -9.73 -3.90
CA VAL A 71 9.06 -10.06 -4.85
C VAL A 71 9.51 -11.50 -4.69
N GLY A 72 9.71 -11.99 -3.46
CA GLY A 72 10.06 -13.41 -3.22
C GLY A 72 8.97 -14.39 -3.72
N ALA A 73 7.70 -14.02 -3.64
CA ALA A 73 6.62 -14.82 -4.22
C ALA A 73 6.62 -14.77 -5.76
N LEU A 74 6.95 -13.62 -6.35
CA LEU A 74 7.11 -13.49 -7.81
C LEU A 74 8.29 -14.34 -8.34
N GLU A 75 9.39 -14.46 -7.59
CA GLU A 75 10.50 -15.36 -7.93
C GLU A 75 10.01 -16.79 -8.11
N GLN A 76 9.21 -17.28 -7.17
CA GLN A 76 8.64 -18.63 -7.23
C GLN A 76 7.65 -18.78 -8.41
N GLN A 77 6.73 -17.82 -8.59
CA GLN A 77 5.75 -17.84 -9.67
C GLN A 77 6.40 -17.81 -11.07
N LEU A 78 7.50 -17.07 -11.22
CA LEU A 78 8.21 -16.92 -12.49
C LEU A 78 9.24 -18.04 -12.73
N GLY A 79 9.53 -18.87 -11.72
CA GLY A 79 10.56 -19.90 -11.79
C GLY A 79 11.95 -19.31 -11.94
N VAL A 80 12.23 -18.17 -11.33
CA VAL A 80 13.56 -17.53 -11.29
C VAL A 80 14.18 -17.69 -9.92
N LYS A 81 15.51 -17.81 -9.85
CA LYS A 81 16.21 -18.08 -8.58
C LYS A 81 16.22 -16.87 -7.67
N GLU A 82 16.41 -15.68 -8.26
CA GLU A 82 16.53 -14.41 -7.54
C GLU A 82 16.19 -13.26 -8.49
N LEU A 83 15.40 -12.31 -8.01
CA LEU A 83 15.10 -11.05 -8.70
C LEU A 83 15.90 -9.91 -8.08
N LYS A 84 16.72 -9.27 -8.88
CA LYS A 84 17.43 -8.06 -8.43
C LYS A 84 16.44 -6.91 -8.24
N ILE A 85 16.24 -6.46 -7.00
CA ILE A 85 15.39 -5.29 -6.71
C ILE A 85 16.17 -4.01 -6.99
N ARG A 86 15.65 -3.18 -7.88
CA ARG A 86 16.09 -1.81 -8.09
C ARG A 86 15.15 -0.85 -7.40
N TRP A 87 15.59 -0.30 -6.28
CA TRP A 87 14.82 0.69 -5.53
C TRP A 87 14.80 2.04 -6.24
N VAL A 88 13.62 2.65 -6.36
CA VAL A 88 13.39 3.94 -7.04
C VAL A 88 12.74 4.89 -6.04
N PRO A 89 13.48 5.92 -5.54
CA PRO A 89 12.89 6.90 -4.64
C PRO A 89 11.87 7.76 -5.37
N VAL A 90 10.71 7.98 -4.74
CA VAL A 90 9.61 8.78 -5.28
C VAL A 90 9.02 9.73 -4.24
N THR A 91 8.37 10.76 -4.72
CA THR A 91 7.63 11.77 -3.93
C THR A 91 6.12 11.55 -4.04
N VAL A 92 5.34 12.33 -3.28
CA VAL A 92 3.87 12.39 -3.45
C VAL A 92 3.49 12.74 -4.89
N GLN A 93 4.23 13.64 -5.52
CA GLN A 93 3.88 14.22 -6.81
C GLN A 93 4.16 13.28 -7.99
N ASN A 94 5.24 12.48 -7.93
CA ASN A 94 5.70 11.71 -9.08
C ASN A 94 5.46 10.18 -8.99
N ARG A 95 4.98 9.65 -7.85
CA ARG A 95 4.91 8.20 -7.64
C ARG A 95 4.04 7.44 -8.66
N PHE A 96 2.89 7.98 -9.02
CA PHE A 96 2.01 7.35 -10.02
C PHE A 96 2.54 7.51 -11.44
N ASP A 97 3.07 8.68 -11.79
CA ASP A 97 3.79 8.91 -13.05
C ASP A 97 4.94 7.93 -13.25
N THR A 98 5.70 7.64 -12.19
CA THR A 98 6.82 6.68 -12.23
C THR A 98 6.33 5.29 -12.63
N ILE A 99 5.16 4.85 -12.14
CA ILE A 99 4.52 3.60 -12.54
C ILE A 99 3.97 3.68 -13.96
N ALA A 100 3.19 4.72 -14.27
CA ALA A 100 2.54 4.89 -15.57
C ALA A 100 3.57 4.95 -16.72
N LYS A 101 4.70 5.63 -16.51
CA LYS A 101 5.80 5.74 -17.48
C LYS A 101 6.74 4.52 -17.50
N GLY A 102 6.49 3.53 -16.67
CA GLY A 102 7.27 2.29 -16.66
C GLY A 102 8.67 2.40 -16.06
N GLN A 103 8.91 3.42 -15.29
CA GLN A 103 10.17 3.63 -14.56
C GLN A 103 10.28 2.75 -13.31
N ALA A 104 9.13 2.33 -12.76
CA ALA A 104 9.02 1.30 -11.75
C ALA A 104 7.87 0.32 -12.08
N ASP A 105 7.94 -0.87 -11.50
CA ASP A 105 6.98 -1.95 -11.71
C ASP A 105 5.96 -2.04 -10.56
N LEU A 106 6.35 -1.61 -9.35
CA LEU A 106 5.52 -1.52 -8.14
C LEU A 106 5.76 -0.18 -7.45
N GLU A 107 4.73 0.41 -6.82
CA GLU A 107 4.90 1.51 -5.85
C GLU A 107 4.47 1.04 -4.46
N CYS A 108 5.43 1.00 -3.55
CA CYS A 108 5.36 0.45 -2.21
C CYS A 108 5.42 1.56 -1.16
N GLY A 109 4.43 2.43 -1.18
CA GLY A 109 4.30 3.57 -0.27
C GLY A 109 3.07 3.49 0.64
N ALA A 110 2.58 4.65 1.05
CA ALA A 110 1.30 4.86 1.71
C ALA A 110 0.35 5.53 0.71
N SER A 111 -0.09 4.77 -0.30
CA SER A 111 -0.85 5.32 -1.42
C SER A 111 -2.32 4.92 -1.34
N THR A 112 -3.16 5.90 -1.02
CA THR A 112 -4.61 5.74 -0.97
C THR A 112 -5.19 5.42 -2.33
N VAL A 113 -6.02 4.40 -2.40
CA VAL A 113 -6.81 4.05 -3.58
C VAL A 113 -7.94 5.06 -3.75
N THR A 114 -8.04 5.68 -4.92
CA THR A 114 -9.16 6.55 -5.29
C THR A 114 -9.56 6.31 -6.74
N LEU A 115 -10.84 6.55 -7.08
CA LEU A 115 -11.33 6.42 -8.46
C LEU A 115 -10.55 7.32 -9.44
N GLY A 116 -10.08 8.50 -8.97
CA GLY A 116 -9.25 9.38 -9.77
C GLY A 116 -7.91 8.75 -10.13
N ARG A 117 -7.21 8.19 -9.13
CA ARG A 117 -5.91 7.51 -9.30
C ARG A 117 -6.00 6.24 -10.13
N MET A 118 -7.14 5.52 -10.05
CA MET A 118 -7.40 4.33 -10.88
C MET A 118 -7.50 4.65 -12.37
N LYS A 119 -7.61 5.91 -12.77
CA LYS A 119 -7.50 6.32 -14.18
C LYS A 119 -6.06 6.29 -14.69
N GLU A 120 -5.08 6.34 -13.82
CA GLU A 120 -3.65 6.46 -14.13
C GLU A 120 -2.89 5.15 -13.88
N VAL A 121 -3.23 4.47 -12.78
CA VAL A 121 -2.60 3.22 -12.32
C VAL A 121 -3.65 2.22 -11.85
N ASP A 122 -3.29 0.94 -11.80
CA ASP A 122 -4.05 -0.07 -11.08
C ASP A 122 -3.54 -0.21 -9.64
N PHE A 123 -4.29 -0.92 -8.81
CA PHE A 123 -3.96 -1.17 -7.42
C PHE A 123 -4.13 -2.66 -7.08
N SER A 124 -3.32 -3.12 -6.13
CA SER A 124 -3.46 -4.43 -5.50
C SER A 124 -4.67 -4.48 -4.56
N SER A 125 -4.88 -5.63 -3.92
CA SER A 125 -5.67 -5.72 -2.68
C SER A 125 -5.12 -4.73 -1.65
N PHE A 126 -5.99 -4.27 -0.74
CA PHE A 126 -5.59 -3.30 0.28
C PHE A 126 -4.50 -3.87 1.21
N THR A 127 -3.53 -3.03 1.55
CA THR A 127 -2.42 -3.39 2.44
C THR A 127 -2.57 -2.78 3.82
N PHE A 128 -3.35 -1.70 3.94
CA PHE A 128 -3.62 -1.00 5.19
C PHE A 128 -4.86 -0.11 5.03
N VAL A 129 -5.38 0.38 6.15
CA VAL A 129 -6.42 1.42 6.18
C VAL A 129 -6.04 2.46 7.21
N ASP A 130 -6.03 3.72 6.80
CA ASP A 130 -5.80 4.88 7.66
C ASP A 130 -6.95 5.89 7.49
N GLY A 131 -6.78 7.09 8.00
CA GLY A 131 -7.68 8.23 7.84
C GLY A 131 -6.90 9.53 7.93
N THR A 132 -7.41 10.59 7.32
CA THR A 132 -6.84 11.92 7.48
C THR A 132 -7.05 12.42 8.92
N GLY A 133 -5.96 12.76 9.60
CA GLY A 133 -5.93 13.38 10.91
C GLY A 133 -5.31 14.78 10.88
N ILE A 134 -5.27 15.41 12.04
CA ILE A 134 -4.69 16.74 12.21
C ILE A 134 -3.79 16.74 13.44
N LEU A 135 -2.53 17.12 13.26
CA LEU A 135 -1.55 17.35 14.33
C LEU A 135 -1.53 18.82 14.66
N VAL A 136 -1.57 19.15 15.94
CA VAL A 136 -1.57 20.55 16.45
C VAL A 136 -0.53 20.69 17.55
N LYS A 137 -0.17 21.94 17.90
CA LYS A 137 0.52 22.20 19.17
C LYS A 137 -0.41 21.88 20.34
N ALA A 138 0.06 21.17 21.34
CA ALA A 138 -0.72 20.85 22.55
C ALA A 138 -1.21 22.11 23.27
N SER A 139 -0.43 23.19 23.21
CA SER A 139 -0.78 24.49 23.77
C SER A 139 -2.02 25.15 23.13
N LEU A 140 -2.41 24.71 21.91
CA LEU A 140 -3.63 25.20 21.26
C LEU A 140 -4.89 24.71 21.99
N SER A 141 -4.79 23.60 22.76
CA SER A 141 -5.90 22.98 23.51
C SER A 141 -7.11 22.61 22.64
N ALA A 142 -6.92 22.51 21.33
CA ALA A 142 -7.97 22.11 20.39
C ALA A 142 -8.36 20.63 20.61
N LYS A 143 -9.66 20.35 20.61
CA LYS A 143 -10.22 19.00 20.78
C LYS A 143 -10.61 18.36 19.45
N GLY A 144 -10.93 19.18 18.45
CA GLY A 144 -11.35 18.75 17.13
C GLY A 144 -11.14 19.83 16.08
N ILE A 145 -11.45 19.48 14.81
CA ILE A 145 -11.30 20.42 13.69
C ILE A 145 -12.15 21.69 13.86
N GLY A 146 -13.27 21.62 14.62
CA GLY A 146 -14.11 22.79 14.91
C GLY A 146 -13.38 23.94 15.61
N ASP A 147 -12.35 23.61 16.39
CA ASP A 147 -11.55 24.58 17.14
C ASP A 147 -10.48 25.29 16.28
N LEU A 148 -10.40 24.93 14.99
CA LEU A 148 -9.40 25.48 14.06
C LEU A 148 -9.91 26.69 13.24
N GLY A 149 -11.06 27.29 13.61
CA GLY A 149 -11.54 28.52 13.01
C GLY A 149 -10.50 29.64 13.13
N GLY A 150 -10.20 30.34 12.02
CA GLY A 150 -9.18 31.43 11.98
C GLY A 150 -7.73 30.91 11.97
N LYS A 151 -7.48 29.59 12.00
CA LYS A 151 -6.14 28.98 12.06
C LYS A 151 -5.58 28.67 10.68
N LYS A 152 -4.25 28.54 10.62
CA LYS A 152 -3.52 28.09 9.42
C LYS A 152 -3.27 26.58 9.51
N ILE A 153 -3.79 25.81 8.55
CA ILE A 153 -3.65 24.35 8.50
C ILE A 153 -2.77 23.97 7.32
N GLY A 154 -1.58 23.47 7.59
CA GLY A 154 -0.69 22.94 6.56
C GLY A 154 -1.19 21.62 6.02
N VAL A 155 -1.01 21.37 4.72
CA VAL A 155 -1.29 20.08 4.07
C VAL A 155 -0.45 19.96 2.80
N ILE A 156 -0.07 18.72 2.42
CA ILE A 156 0.64 18.51 1.17
C ILE A 156 -0.35 18.57 0.01
N ALA A 157 -0.10 19.46 -0.95
CA ALA A 157 -0.95 19.64 -2.11
C ALA A 157 -1.04 18.38 -2.99
N GLY A 158 -2.19 18.14 -3.64
CA GLY A 158 -2.47 16.99 -4.50
C GLY A 158 -2.70 15.67 -3.77
N THR A 159 -2.85 15.70 -2.44
CA THR A 159 -3.13 14.52 -1.61
C THR A 159 -4.63 14.31 -1.41
N SER A 160 -5.02 13.08 -1.02
CA SER A 160 -6.36 12.79 -0.50
C SER A 160 -6.64 13.56 0.79
N ASN A 161 -5.60 13.80 1.61
CA ASN A 161 -5.71 14.57 2.84
C ASN A 161 -6.10 16.04 2.58
N GLU A 162 -5.53 16.68 1.56
CA GLU A 162 -5.94 18.05 1.17
C GLU A 162 -7.42 18.10 0.79
N ARG A 163 -7.88 17.14 -0.01
CA ARG A 163 -9.30 17.06 -0.38
C ARG A 163 -10.19 16.84 0.85
N ALA A 164 -9.84 15.88 1.71
CA ALA A 164 -10.59 15.57 2.91
C ALA A 164 -10.65 16.77 3.88
N LEU A 165 -9.53 17.48 4.03
CA LEU A 165 -9.47 18.71 4.84
C LEU A 165 -10.41 19.78 4.27
N ASN A 166 -10.32 20.07 2.97
CA ASN A 166 -11.16 21.09 2.33
C ASN A 166 -12.65 20.74 2.41
N GLU A 167 -13.02 19.46 2.20
CA GLU A 167 -14.39 18.97 2.34
C GLU A 167 -14.90 19.12 3.79
N ALA A 168 -14.07 18.77 4.79
CA ALA A 168 -14.43 18.90 6.20
C ALA A 168 -14.60 20.37 6.63
N LEU A 169 -13.69 21.26 6.21
CA LEU A 169 -13.80 22.70 6.48
C LEU A 169 -15.09 23.29 5.88
N LYS A 170 -15.37 22.94 4.61
CA LYS A 170 -16.56 23.41 3.91
C LYS A 170 -17.85 22.88 4.55
N SER A 171 -17.95 21.58 4.78
CA SER A 171 -19.17 20.95 5.30
C SER A 171 -19.51 21.36 6.72
N ARG A 172 -18.50 21.67 7.53
CA ARG A 172 -18.66 22.13 8.92
C ARG A 172 -18.65 23.66 9.06
N VAL A 173 -18.57 24.40 7.94
CA VAL A 173 -18.55 25.89 7.89
C VAL A 173 -17.42 26.46 8.75
N ILE A 174 -16.23 25.87 8.71
CA ILE A 174 -15.04 26.30 9.46
C ILE A 174 -14.21 27.21 8.57
N ASN A 175 -14.03 28.45 8.97
CA ASN A 175 -13.19 29.41 8.26
C ASN A 175 -11.73 29.26 8.74
N ALA A 176 -10.93 28.42 8.07
CA ALA A 176 -9.50 28.24 8.30
C ALA A 176 -8.71 28.47 7.01
N THR A 177 -7.44 28.83 7.14
CA THR A 177 -6.56 29.04 5.98
C THR A 177 -5.78 27.75 5.69
N VAL A 178 -5.99 27.15 4.52
CA VAL A 178 -5.21 25.98 4.09
C VAL A 178 -3.89 26.45 3.47
N VAL A 179 -2.77 25.95 4.00
CA VAL A 179 -1.41 26.32 3.59
C VAL A 179 -0.73 25.12 2.94
N PRO A 180 -0.34 25.20 1.64
CA PRO A 180 0.37 24.11 1.00
C PRO A 180 1.78 23.96 1.58
N VAL A 181 2.17 22.73 1.97
CA VAL A 181 3.54 22.37 2.38
C VAL A 181 4.14 21.39 1.38
N LYS A 182 5.47 21.34 1.30
CA LYS A 182 6.17 20.51 0.30
C LYS A 182 6.33 19.08 0.74
N THR A 183 6.75 18.87 1.98
CA THR A 183 7.01 17.54 2.57
C THR A 183 6.42 17.46 3.97
N ARG A 184 6.40 16.25 4.56
CA ARG A 184 5.96 16.08 5.95
C ARG A 184 6.93 16.74 6.95
N ASP A 185 8.22 16.62 6.69
CA ASP A 185 9.24 17.25 7.55
C ASP A 185 9.16 18.78 7.48
N ASP A 186 8.86 19.34 6.30
CA ASP A 186 8.57 20.79 6.15
C ASP A 186 7.29 21.17 6.93
N GLY A 187 6.23 20.34 6.87
CA GLY A 187 5.02 20.55 7.66
C GLY A 187 5.27 20.53 9.17
N LEU A 188 6.10 19.60 9.66
CA LEU A 188 6.49 19.56 11.06
C LEU A 188 7.28 20.81 11.46
N ALA A 189 8.28 21.19 10.69
CA ALA A 189 9.11 22.38 10.97
C ALA A 189 8.26 23.66 11.01
N GLN A 190 7.30 23.80 10.09
CA GLN A 190 6.37 24.94 10.10
C GLN A 190 5.42 24.90 11.30
N LEU A 191 4.96 23.70 11.73
CA LEU A 191 4.15 23.56 12.93
C LEU A 191 4.94 23.90 14.20
N GLU A 192 6.17 23.39 14.32
CA GLU A 192 7.05 23.69 15.48
C GLU A 192 7.41 25.18 15.57
N SER A 193 7.70 25.83 14.46
CA SER A 193 7.99 27.27 14.42
C SER A 193 6.77 28.17 14.63
N GLY A 194 5.56 27.62 14.43
CA GLY A 194 4.29 28.39 14.51
C GLY A 194 3.96 29.13 13.21
N ALA A 195 4.60 28.84 12.09
CA ALA A 195 4.21 29.35 10.78
C ALA A 195 2.84 28.80 10.34
N ILE A 196 2.49 27.58 10.77
CA ILE A 196 1.16 26.99 10.75
C ILE A 196 0.72 26.59 12.16
N ASP A 197 -0.59 26.55 12.42
CA ASP A 197 -1.18 26.17 13.71
C ASP A 197 -1.50 24.68 13.80
N ALA A 198 -1.71 24.02 12.65
CA ALA A 198 -2.07 22.64 12.51
C ALA A 198 -1.47 22.04 11.24
N PHE A 199 -1.28 20.71 11.19
CA PHE A 199 -0.82 19.99 10.01
C PHE A 199 -1.71 18.77 9.76
N ALA A 200 -2.32 18.69 8.56
CA ALA A 200 -3.18 17.60 8.15
C ALA A 200 -2.40 16.58 7.30
N SER A 201 -2.50 15.30 7.65
CA SER A 201 -1.95 14.17 6.91
C SER A 201 -2.63 12.89 7.40
N ASP A 202 -2.21 11.73 6.91
CA ASP A 202 -2.66 10.43 7.42
C ASP A 202 -2.28 10.28 8.90
N ARG A 203 -3.18 9.75 9.72
CA ARG A 203 -3.02 9.68 11.18
C ARG A 203 -1.77 8.94 11.60
N VAL A 204 -1.52 7.77 11.00
CA VAL A 204 -0.33 6.96 11.32
C VAL A 204 0.95 7.67 10.89
N LEU A 205 0.93 8.37 9.75
CA LEU A 205 2.08 9.17 9.31
C LEU A 205 2.32 10.36 10.26
N LEU A 206 1.26 10.99 10.79
CA LEU A 206 1.39 12.07 11.79
C LEU A 206 1.97 11.56 13.11
N ILE A 207 1.61 10.33 13.55
CA ILE A 207 2.20 9.72 14.75
C ILE A 207 3.71 9.47 14.53
N GLY A 208 4.08 8.91 13.38
CA GLY A 208 5.49 8.71 13.01
C GLY A 208 6.27 10.02 12.90
N LEU A 209 5.62 11.07 12.44
CA LEU A 209 6.19 12.41 12.34
C LEU A 209 6.38 13.06 13.73
N ALA A 210 5.36 12.99 14.60
CA ALA A 210 5.43 13.51 15.96
C ALA A 210 6.53 12.84 16.80
N ALA A 211 6.85 11.57 16.50
CA ALA A 211 7.97 10.86 17.14
C ALA A 211 9.34 11.46 16.80
N LYS A 212 9.46 12.22 15.71
CA LYS A 212 10.67 12.94 15.30
C LYS A 212 10.77 14.35 15.84
N ALA A 213 9.66 14.89 16.43
CA ALA A 213 9.62 16.26 16.94
C ALA A 213 10.67 16.47 18.03
N ALA A 214 11.21 17.69 18.11
CA ALA A 214 12.18 18.09 19.14
C ALA A 214 11.59 17.95 20.56
N ASP A 215 10.30 18.27 20.72
CA ASP A 215 9.52 18.00 21.93
C ASP A 215 8.21 17.30 21.55
N GLN A 216 8.19 15.99 21.70
CA GLN A 216 7.03 15.15 21.38
C GLN A 216 5.78 15.52 22.21
N LYS A 217 5.97 16.00 23.43
CA LYS A 217 4.87 16.39 24.33
C LYS A 217 4.23 17.73 23.94
N SER A 218 4.90 18.51 23.12
CA SER A 218 4.37 19.79 22.61
C SER A 218 3.33 19.62 21.50
N LEU A 219 3.15 18.38 20.99
CA LEU A 219 2.26 18.07 19.90
C LEU A 219 1.09 17.17 20.36
N ALA A 220 -0.07 17.36 19.76
CA ALA A 220 -1.27 16.55 20.00
C ALA A 220 -1.95 16.19 18.67
N LEU A 221 -2.36 14.94 18.53
CA LEU A 221 -3.17 14.47 17.40
C LEU A 221 -4.65 14.62 17.78
N LEU A 222 -5.40 15.36 16.96
CA LEU A 222 -6.85 15.49 17.16
C LEU A 222 -7.56 14.16 16.98
N THR A 223 -8.71 13.99 17.64
CA THR A 223 -9.49 12.76 17.60
C THR A 223 -10.24 12.56 16.28
N ASP A 224 -10.53 13.65 15.55
CA ASP A 224 -11.22 13.57 14.25
C ASP A 224 -10.46 12.69 13.24
N ALA A 225 -11.24 11.87 12.54
CA ALA A 225 -10.83 11.24 11.29
C ALA A 225 -11.65 11.87 10.17
N LEU A 226 -10.99 12.58 9.25
CA LEU A 226 -11.68 13.35 8.20
C LEU A 226 -11.99 12.53 6.97
N SER A 227 -11.35 11.38 6.80
CA SER A 227 -11.52 10.49 5.65
C SER A 227 -11.24 9.05 6.00
N PHE A 228 -11.54 8.16 5.05
CA PHE A 228 -11.14 6.77 5.00
C PHE A 228 -10.08 6.63 3.90
N GLU A 229 -8.89 6.14 4.27
CA GLU A 229 -7.73 6.09 3.40
C GLU A 229 -7.26 4.62 3.22
N PRO A 230 -7.86 3.84 2.29
CA PRO A 230 -7.42 2.48 2.00
C PRO A 230 -6.15 2.53 1.16
N TYR A 231 -5.05 1.95 1.68
CA TYR A 231 -3.78 1.87 0.97
C TYR A 231 -3.66 0.58 0.18
N ALA A 232 -2.97 0.66 -0.95
CA ALA A 232 -2.59 -0.48 -1.77
C ALA A 232 -1.27 -0.22 -2.51
N ILE A 233 -0.68 -1.28 -3.03
CA ILE A 233 0.47 -1.21 -3.94
C ILE A 233 -0.05 -0.72 -5.29
N ALA A 234 0.53 0.38 -5.82
CA ALA A 234 0.18 0.81 -7.17
C ALA A 234 0.96 0.02 -8.23
N LEU A 235 0.27 -0.27 -9.33
CA LEU A 235 0.67 -1.18 -10.40
C LEU A 235 0.46 -0.51 -11.76
N PRO A 236 1.15 -0.95 -12.82
CA PRO A 236 0.86 -0.50 -14.18
C PRO A 236 -0.59 -0.78 -14.55
N ARG A 237 -1.25 0.24 -15.10
CA ARG A 237 -2.65 0.14 -15.47
C ARG A 237 -2.87 -0.87 -16.60
N GLY A 238 -3.89 -1.72 -16.46
CA GLY A 238 -4.28 -2.72 -17.43
C GLY A 238 -3.40 -3.99 -17.44
N ASP A 239 -2.34 -4.05 -16.63
CA ASP A 239 -1.52 -5.26 -16.50
C ASP A 239 -2.16 -6.23 -15.51
N TRP A 240 -3.17 -6.97 -16.00
CA TRP A 240 -3.94 -7.89 -15.18
C TRP A 240 -3.10 -9.06 -14.65
N GLN A 241 -2.09 -9.54 -15.43
CA GLN A 241 -1.21 -10.62 -14.99
C GLN A 241 -0.35 -10.17 -13.80
N MET A 242 0.23 -8.97 -13.88
CA MET A 242 1.00 -8.39 -12.78
C MET A 242 0.13 -8.19 -11.53
N ARG A 243 -1.09 -7.68 -11.71
CA ARG A 243 -2.03 -7.47 -10.60
C ARG A 243 -2.45 -8.80 -9.97
N LEU A 244 -2.76 -9.81 -10.77
CA LEU A 244 -3.09 -11.14 -10.26
C LEU A 244 -1.92 -11.74 -9.46
N ALA A 245 -0.70 -11.69 -10.00
CA ALA A 245 0.48 -12.22 -9.35
C ALA A 245 0.77 -11.54 -8.00
N VAL A 246 0.65 -10.21 -7.94
CA VAL A 246 0.81 -9.45 -6.70
C VAL A 246 -0.30 -9.77 -5.69
N ASN A 247 -1.55 -9.88 -6.14
CA ASN A 247 -2.68 -10.22 -5.26
C ASN A 247 -2.56 -11.65 -4.72
N THR A 248 -2.11 -12.61 -5.53
CA THR A 248 -1.81 -13.98 -5.08
C THR A 248 -0.73 -13.97 -3.99
N ALA A 249 0.34 -13.19 -4.19
CA ALA A 249 1.39 -13.03 -3.18
C ALA A 249 0.85 -12.43 -1.87
N LEU A 250 0.05 -11.36 -1.95
CA LEU A 250 -0.57 -10.74 -0.78
C LEU A 250 -1.53 -11.68 -0.07
N ALA A 251 -2.37 -12.41 -0.80
CA ALA A 251 -3.29 -13.39 -0.23
C ALA A 251 -2.54 -14.47 0.56
N ASN A 252 -1.42 -14.97 0.05
CA ASN A 252 -0.57 -15.94 0.74
C ASN A 252 0.07 -15.34 2.01
N ILE A 253 0.52 -14.07 1.96
CA ILE A 253 1.04 -13.35 3.12
C ILE A 253 -0.05 -13.21 4.18
N TYR A 254 -1.27 -12.83 3.82
CA TYR A 254 -2.39 -12.62 4.75
C TYR A 254 -2.89 -13.92 5.37
N ARG A 255 -2.78 -15.05 4.68
CA ARG A 255 -3.12 -16.39 5.21
C ARG A 255 -2.03 -17.00 6.08
N SER A 256 -0.87 -16.39 6.17
CA SER A 256 0.29 -16.90 6.93
C SER A 256 0.59 -16.02 8.16
N SER A 257 1.54 -16.46 9.00
CA SER A 257 2.05 -15.67 10.11
C SER A 257 2.82 -14.41 9.66
N ALA A 258 3.23 -14.35 8.39
CA ALA A 258 4.10 -13.30 7.88
C ALA A 258 3.50 -11.89 8.03
N ILE A 259 2.17 -11.74 7.86
CA ILE A 259 1.53 -10.44 8.05
C ILE A 259 1.60 -9.98 9.51
N GLY A 260 1.42 -10.91 10.47
CA GLY A 260 1.55 -10.61 11.91
C GLY A 260 2.97 -10.20 12.28
N GLU A 261 3.98 -10.85 11.71
CA GLU A 261 5.39 -10.50 11.92
C GLU A 261 5.72 -9.10 11.38
N ILE A 262 5.27 -8.79 10.15
CA ILE A 262 5.48 -7.48 9.53
C ILE A 262 4.73 -6.40 10.31
N TYR A 263 3.46 -6.62 10.64
CA TYR A 263 2.69 -5.68 11.46
C TYR A 263 3.35 -5.45 12.83
N GLY A 264 3.73 -6.51 13.52
CA GLY A 264 4.37 -6.45 14.84
C GLY A 264 5.68 -5.65 14.82
N ARG A 265 6.48 -5.76 13.76
CA ARG A 265 7.71 -4.99 13.59
C ARG A 265 7.48 -3.48 13.52
N TRP A 266 6.46 -3.04 12.78
CA TRP A 266 6.24 -1.63 12.48
C TRP A 266 5.21 -0.94 13.37
N PHE A 267 4.25 -1.72 13.88
CA PHE A 267 3.10 -1.22 14.64
C PHE A 267 2.93 -1.89 16.00
N GLY A 268 3.79 -2.83 16.37
CA GLY A 268 3.66 -3.59 17.62
C GLY A 268 3.65 -2.72 18.88
N ALA A 269 4.31 -1.56 18.84
CA ALA A 269 4.25 -0.57 19.92
C ALA A 269 2.84 0.02 20.13
N PHE A 270 1.97 -0.04 19.12
CA PHE A 270 0.57 0.41 19.19
C PHE A 270 -0.40 -0.74 19.55
N GLY A 271 0.12 -1.96 19.75
CA GLY A 271 -0.67 -3.14 20.06
C GLY A 271 -0.98 -4.01 18.84
N ARG A 272 -2.05 -4.81 18.94
CA ARG A 272 -2.51 -5.67 17.86
C ARG A 272 -3.26 -4.86 16.79
N PRO A 273 -3.37 -5.38 15.55
CA PRO A 273 -4.22 -4.75 14.53
C PRO A 273 -5.63 -4.53 15.06
N GLY A 274 -6.16 -3.33 14.83
CA GLY A 274 -7.58 -3.07 15.11
C GLY A 274 -8.50 -3.79 14.10
N PRO A 275 -9.83 -3.88 14.40
CA PRO A 275 -10.77 -4.66 13.60
C PRO A 275 -10.75 -4.31 12.10
N VAL A 276 -10.59 -3.04 11.74
CA VAL A 276 -10.58 -2.61 10.33
C VAL A 276 -9.35 -3.17 9.60
N ILE A 277 -8.19 -3.20 10.25
CA ILE A 277 -6.97 -3.77 9.67
C ILE A 277 -7.08 -5.29 9.56
N GLU A 278 -7.61 -5.97 10.59
CA GLU A 278 -7.84 -7.42 10.55
C GLU A 278 -8.80 -7.80 9.41
N MET A 279 -9.89 -7.05 9.24
CA MET A 279 -10.83 -7.26 8.14
C MET A 279 -10.19 -6.98 6.77
N THR A 280 -9.29 -6.00 6.68
CA THR A 280 -8.53 -5.73 5.45
C THR A 280 -7.71 -6.95 5.02
N TYR A 281 -7.02 -7.59 5.96
CA TYR A 281 -6.25 -8.80 5.67
C TYR A 281 -7.17 -9.99 5.36
N LEU A 282 -8.25 -10.16 6.11
CA LEU A 282 -9.19 -11.24 5.88
C LEU A 282 -9.83 -11.17 4.48
N PHE A 283 -10.28 -9.99 4.06
CA PHE A 283 -10.85 -9.79 2.72
C PHE A 283 -9.81 -9.88 1.60
N GLY A 284 -8.54 -9.63 1.89
CA GLY A 284 -7.45 -9.84 0.94
C GLY A 284 -6.91 -11.27 0.88
N ALA A 285 -7.31 -12.14 1.80
CA ALA A 285 -6.86 -13.53 1.92
C ALA A 285 -7.64 -14.49 1.01
N PHE A 286 -7.74 -14.15 -0.29
CA PHE A 286 -8.46 -14.98 -1.28
C PHE A 286 -7.95 -16.42 -1.28
N SER A 287 -8.88 -17.39 -1.40
CA SER A 287 -8.58 -18.79 -1.70
C SER A 287 -8.40 -19.00 -3.22
N GLU A 288 -7.75 -20.10 -3.60
CA GLU A 288 -7.73 -20.59 -4.98
C GLU A 288 -9.07 -21.19 -5.38
#